data_7508adfcd751f8d511b40a79407db691
#
_entry.id   7508adfcd751f8d511b40a79407db691
#
_cell.length_a   1.000
_cell.length_b   1.000
_cell.length_c   1.000
_cell.angle_alpha   90.00
_cell.angle_beta   90.00
_cell.angle_gamma   90.00
#
_symmetry.space_group_name_H-M   'P 1'
#
loop_
_entity.id
_entity.type
_entity.pdbx_description
1 polymer ?
#
loop_
_entity_poly.entity_id
_entity_poly.type
_entity_poly.pdbx_seq_one_letter_code
_entity_poly.pdbx_strand_id
1 'polypeptide(L)'
;MGHNGLYIEARIRADLDDLWTRTQQPSQHQRWDVRFTEIDYLPRAEGEPQRFRYATRVLPLLTIAGTGVSAGEKERPDGTRTSALRFSSPHPLSLLAEGSGYWRYVPDGDGIRFLTGYDYRPRWGAFGAVADRLLFRPLMGWATAWSFDRLRLWLERGITPERARLNWLTELAVRALVIAVCCTGLGLESTLRLLGPYAAPLAYLCPLLLTVAVCAALFKTPLSCTPAARRCLRRPPTRVCAPRLLRTLENPR
;
A
#
# COMPACT_ATOMS: atom_id res chain seq x y z
N MET A 1 -5.30 17.04 16.21
CA MET A 1 -5.30 15.72 15.60
C MET A 1 -4.28 14.87 16.33
N GLY A 2 -4.70 13.79 16.95
CA GLY A 2 -3.84 12.93 17.75
C GLY A 2 -2.78 12.24 16.92
N HIS A 3 -1.73 11.79 17.57
CA HIS A 3 -0.52 11.17 16.99
C HIS A 3 -0.72 9.82 16.28
N ASN A 4 -1.94 9.46 15.85
CA ASN A 4 -2.32 8.14 15.37
C ASN A 4 -2.66 8.04 13.87
N GLY A 5 -2.49 9.11 13.08
CA GLY A 5 -2.71 9.06 11.63
C GLY A 5 -1.75 8.12 10.92
N LEU A 6 -2.21 7.45 9.87
CA LEU A 6 -1.33 6.69 8.97
C LEU A 6 -0.51 7.67 8.14
N TYR A 7 0.78 7.38 8.01
CA TYR A 7 1.72 8.12 7.19
C TYR A 7 2.49 7.18 6.27
N ILE A 8 2.51 7.50 4.98
CA ILE A 8 3.30 6.78 3.98
C ILE A 8 3.96 7.81 3.06
N GLU A 9 5.25 7.60 2.78
CA GLU A 9 6.03 8.44 1.88
C GLU A 9 6.86 7.56 0.94
N ALA A 10 6.87 7.92 -0.34
CA ALA A 10 7.76 7.35 -1.35
C ALA A 10 8.49 8.48 -2.08
N ARG A 11 9.77 8.31 -2.37
CA ARG A 11 10.50 9.16 -3.30
C ARG A 11 10.35 8.58 -4.70
N ILE A 12 9.89 9.40 -5.64
CA ILE A 12 9.60 9.01 -7.03
C ILE A 12 10.35 9.96 -7.96
N ARG A 13 11.17 9.42 -8.84
CA ARG A 13 11.86 10.16 -9.89
C ARG A 13 10.98 10.22 -11.13
N ALA A 14 10.17 11.26 -11.20
CA ALA A 14 9.25 11.50 -12.30
C ALA A 14 8.92 12.99 -12.37
N ASP A 15 8.32 13.39 -13.47
CA ASP A 15 7.71 14.71 -13.61
C ASP A 15 6.49 14.87 -12.66
N LEU A 16 6.30 16.10 -12.17
CA LEU A 16 5.22 16.37 -11.22
C LEU A 16 3.84 16.23 -11.85
N ASP A 17 3.69 16.66 -13.10
CA ASP A 17 2.41 16.62 -13.80
C ASP A 17 2.05 15.19 -14.20
N ASP A 18 3.04 14.35 -14.53
CA ASP A 18 2.84 12.91 -14.75
C ASP A 18 2.38 12.21 -13.46
N LEU A 19 3.05 12.47 -12.34
CA LEU A 19 2.66 11.92 -11.04
C LEU A 19 1.27 12.41 -10.64
N TRP A 20 1.00 13.71 -10.81
CA TRP A 20 -0.29 14.32 -10.53
C TRP A 20 -1.42 13.65 -11.33
N THR A 21 -1.23 13.53 -12.65
CA THR A 21 -2.20 12.90 -13.53
C THR A 21 -2.53 11.47 -13.11
N ARG A 22 -1.51 10.65 -12.81
CA ARG A 22 -1.74 9.25 -12.40
C ARG A 22 -2.39 9.10 -11.03
N THR A 23 -2.31 10.11 -10.19
CA THR A 23 -2.91 10.07 -8.87
C THR A 23 -4.29 10.74 -8.81
N GLN A 24 -4.54 11.76 -9.62
CA GLN A 24 -5.80 12.52 -9.58
C GLN A 24 -6.85 12.02 -10.58
N GLN A 25 -6.44 11.34 -11.67
CA GLN A 25 -7.40 10.76 -12.60
C GLN A 25 -7.90 9.40 -12.10
N PRO A 26 -9.22 9.19 -11.90
CA PRO A 26 -9.79 7.95 -11.36
C PRO A 26 -9.37 6.71 -12.15
N SER A 27 -9.43 6.77 -13.49
CA SER A 27 -9.04 5.67 -14.38
C SER A 27 -7.57 5.26 -14.26
N GLN A 28 -6.69 6.20 -13.88
CA GLN A 28 -5.28 5.91 -13.62
C GLN A 28 -5.06 5.47 -12.17
N HIS A 29 -5.71 6.15 -11.22
CA HIS A 29 -5.58 5.88 -9.80
C HIS A 29 -5.96 4.45 -9.42
N GLN A 30 -7.11 3.96 -9.86
CA GLN A 30 -7.57 2.61 -9.55
C GLN A 30 -6.65 1.49 -10.07
N ARG A 31 -5.79 1.76 -11.04
CA ARG A 31 -4.85 0.78 -11.60
C ARG A 31 -3.71 0.44 -10.63
N TRP A 32 -3.19 1.44 -9.93
CA TRP A 32 -2.02 1.24 -9.06
C TRP A 32 -2.37 1.11 -7.58
N ASP A 33 -3.49 1.64 -7.13
CA ASP A 33 -3.88 1.62 -5.72
C ASP A 33 -4.75 0.40 -5.42
N VAL A 34 -4.16 -0.60 -4.75
CA VAL A 34 -4.84 -1.87 -4.44
C VAL A 34 -6.02 -1.71 -3.49
N ARG A 35 -6.15 -0.57 -2.82
CA ARG A 35 -7.25 -0.27 -1.91
C ARG A 35 -8.56 -0.02 -2.64
N PHE A 36 -8.49 0.29 -3.93
CA PHE A 36 -9.67 0.61 -4.73
C PHE A 36 -9.76 -0.32 -5.93
N THR A 37 -10.96 -0.86 -6.13
CA THR A 37 -11.32 -1.60 -7.35
C THR A 37 -12.00 -0.70 -8.36
N GLU A 38 -12.66 0.36 -7.88
CA GLU A 38 -13.42 1.29 -8.70
C GLU A 38 -13.41 2.67 -8.04
N ILE A 39 -13.25 3.71 -8.85
CA ILE A 39 -13.38 5.11 -8.44
C ILE A 39 -14.10 5.85 -9.54
N ASP A 40 -15.26 6.45 -9.22
CA ASP A 40 -16.08 7.19 -10.15
C ASP A 40 -16.32 8.61 -9.64
N TYR A 41 -16.04 9.60 -10.47
CA TYR A 41 -16.41 10.98 -10.18
C TYR A 41 -17.90 11.18 -10.47
N LEU A 42 -18.59 11.76 -9.50
CA LEU A 42 -19.99 12.11 -9.66
C LEU A 42 -20.11 13.47 -10.37
N PRO A 43 -21.17 13.67 -11.16
CA PRO A 43 -21.47 14.96 -11.76
C PRO A 43 -21.51 16.05 -10.68
N ARG A 44 -20.99 17.23 -10.98
CA ARG A 44 -20.99 18.38 -10.07
C ARG A 44 -21.47 19.62 -10.78
N ALA A 45 -22.13 20.52 -10.04
CA ALA A 45 -22.39 21.88 -10.49
C ALA A 45 -21.11 22.73 -10.40
N GLU A 46 -21.10 23.83 -11.16
CA GLU A 46 -19.98 24.77 -11.12
C GLU A 46 -19.82 25.37 -9.70
N GLY A 47 -18.60 25.36 -9.19
CA GLY A 47 -18.30 25.84 -7.83
C GLY A 47 -18.50 24.80 -6.71
N GLU A 48 -19.13 23.67 -6.98
CA GLU A 48 -19.24 22.59 -5.98
C GLU A 48 -17.96 21.76 -5.87
N PRO A 49 -17.64 21.21 -4.67
CA PRO A 49 -16.53 20.31 -4.51
C PRO A 49 -16.77 19.00 -5.27
N GLN A 50 -15.72 18.43 -5.88
CA GLN A 50 -15.82 17.15 -6.58
C GLN A 50 -16.15 16.04 -5.59
N ARG A 51 -17.29 15.37 -5.83
CA ARG A 51 -17.68 14.14 -5.14
C ARG A 51 -17.29 12.94 -5.97
N PHE A 52 -16.97 11.85 -5.29
CA PHE A 52 -16.65 10.58 -5.94
C PHE A 52 -17.20 9.41 -5.13
N ARG A 53 -17.48 8.33 -5.82
CA ARG A 53 -17.78 7.03 -5.24
C ARG A 53 -16.55 6.15 -5.40
N TYR A 54 -16.26 5.35 -4.38
CA TYR A 54 -15.21 4.34 -4.45
C TYR A 54 -15.76 2.99 -4.00
N ALA A 55 -15.17 1.92 -4.53
CA ALA A 55 -15.46 0.56 -4.12
C ALA A 55 -14.16 -0.22 -3.92
N THR A 56 -14.17 -1.08 -2.92
CA THR A 56 -13.08 -2.00 -2.60
C THR A 56 -13.64 -3.41 -2.54
N ARG A 57 -13.21 -4.28 -3.44
CA ARG A 57 -13.56 -5.69 -3.40
C ARG A 57 -12.60 -6.40 -2.42
N VAL A 58 -13.11 -6.71 -1.23
CA VAL A 58 -12.33 -7.36 -0.16
C VAL A 58 -12.26 -8.87 -0.41
N LEU A 59 -13.40 -9.46 -0.86
CA LEU A 59 -13.54 -10.88 -1.22
C LEU A 59 -14.34 -10.98 -2.52
N PRO A 60 -14.35 -12.12 -3.22
CA PRO A 60 -15.10 -12.29 -4.47
C PRO A 60 -16.57 -11.84 -4.39
N LEU A 61 -17.19 -12.02 -3.23
CA LEU A 61 -18.60 -11.69 -2.98
C LEU A 61 -18.81 -10.47 -2.06
N LEU A 62 -17.73 -9.85 -1.57
CA LEU A 62 -17.82 -8.72 -0.65
C LEU A 62 -17.15 -7.48 -1.24
N THR A 63 -17.97 -6.52 -1.62
CA THR A 63 -17.53 -5.20 -2.06
C THR A 63 -17.99 -4.15 -1.04
N ILE A 64 -17.05 -3.40 -0.51
CA ILE A 64 -17.31 -2.28 0.41
C ILE A 64 -17.23 -1.00 -0.40
N ALA A 65 -18.35 -0.30 -0.49
CA ALA A 65 -18.43 0.99 -1.17
C ALA A 65 -18.47 2.15 -0.17
N GLY A 66 -18.04 3.30 -0.63
CA GLY A 66 -18.09 4.54 0.11
C GLY A 66 -18.14 5.75 -0.83
N THR A 67 -18.26 6.91 -0.24
CA THR A 67 -18.23 8.19 -0.95
C THR A 67 -17.12 9.07 -0.40
N GLY A 68 -16.59 9.91 -1.25
CA GLY A 68 -15.62 10.91 -0.87
C GLY A 68 -15.93 12.27 -1.48
N VAL A 69 -15.38 13.29 -0.87
CA VAL A 69 -15.47 14.69 -1.32
C VAL A 69 -14.07 15.26 -1.35
N SER A 70 -13.67 15.81 -2.50
CA SER A 70 -12.41 16.55 -2.61
C SER A 70 -12.52 17.85 -1.83
N ALA A 71 -11.55 18.10 -0.95
CA ALA A 71 -11.45 19.35 -0.19
C ALA A 71 -10.86 20.49 -1.01
N GLY A 72 -10.35 20.16 -2.20
CA GLY A 72 -9.65 21.08 -3.05
C GLY A 72 -8.14 20.80 -3.11
N GLU A 73 -7.50 21.59 -3.92
CA GLU A 73 -6.08 21.53 -4.25
C GLU A 73 -5.42 22.84 -3.85
N LYS A 74 -4.16 22.75 -3.45
CA LYS A 74 -3.36 23.92 -3.12
C LYS A 74 -1.95 23.73 -3.66
N GLU A 75 -1.53 24.71 -4.42
CA GLU A 75 -0.14 24.86 -4.84
C GLU A 75 0.56 25.96 -4.04
N ARG A 76 1.81 25.75 -3.72
CA ARG A 76 2.67 26.72 -3.02
C ARG A 76 3.74 27.26 -3.97
N PRO A 77 4.34 28.43 -3.64
CA PRO A 77 5.41 29.00 -4.42
C PRO A 77 6.67 28.12 -4.54
N ASP A 78 6.88 27.18 -3.61
CA ASP A 78 7.96 26.18 -3.63
C ASP A 78 7.68 24.97 -4.53
N GLY A 79 6.59 25.01 -5.33
CA GLY A 79 6.16 23.93 -6.20
C GLY A 79 5.47 22.77 -5.47
N THR A 80 5.31 22.85 -4.14
CA THR A 80 4.58 21.83 -3.38
C THR A 80 3.09 21.86 -3.74
N ARG A 81 2.56 20.76 -4.27
CA ARG A 81 1.12 20.57 -4.46
C ARG A 81 0.51 19.73 -3.35
N THR A 82 -0.72 20.01 -3.00
CA THR A 82 -1.47 19.24 -1.98
C THR A 82 -2.90 19.06 -2.44
N SER A 83 -3.38 17.83 -2.43
CA SER A 83 -4.78 17.47 -2.62
C SER A 83 -5.31 16.87 -1.32
N ALA A 84 -6.48 17.29 -0.88
CA ALA A 84 -7.10 16.80 0.36
C ALA A 84 -8.52 16.31 0.09
N LEU A 85 -8.95 15.32 0.84
CA LEU A 85 -10.26 14.70 0.68
C LEU A 85 -10.83 14.20 2.02
N ARG A 86 -12.14 14.09 2.06
CA ARG A 86 -12.88 13.33 3.07
C ARG A 86 -13.52 12.13 2.44
N PHE A 87 -13.67 11.09 3.21
CA PHE A 87 -14.31 9.87 2.78
C PHE A 87 -15.14 9.26 3.89
N SER A 88 -16.20 8.56 3.50
CA SER A 88 -17.07 7.83 4.43
C SER A 88 -17.58 6.56 3.75
N SER A 89 -17.90 5.55 4.55
CA SER A 89 -18.57 4.36 4.06
C SER A 89 -19.80 4.08 4.93
N PRO A 90 -21.01 4.02 4.36
CA PRO A 90 -22.21 3.64 5.08
C PRO A 90 -22.29 2.13 5.30
N HIS A 91 -21.45 1.33 4.63
CA HIS A 91 -21.53 -0.12 4.64
C HIS A 91 -21.27 -0.68 6.05
N PRO A 92 -22.16 -1.51 6.61
CA PRO A 92 -22.08 -1.98 8.00
C PRO A 92 -20.82 -2.82 8.28
N LEU A 93 -20.32 -3.56 7.30
CA LEU A 93 -19.08 -4.35 7.40
C LEU A 93 -17.81 -3.51 7.16
N SER A 94 -17.94 -2.22 6.85
CA SER A 94 -16.79 -1.33 6.78
C SER A 94 -16.31 -1.00 8.19
N LEU A 95 -15.05 -1.36 8.51
CA LEU A 95 -14.42 -0.95 9.76
C LEU A 95 -14.23 0.58 9.82
N LEU A 96 -14.09 1.21 8.65
CA LEU A 96 -13.93 2.64 8.49
C LEU A 96 -15.31 3.30 8.39
N ALA A 97 -15.65 4.16 9.34
CA ALA A 97 -16.89 4.94 9.31
C ALA A 97 -16.73 6.19 8.44
N GLU A 98 -15.78 7.02 8.80
CA GLU A 98 -15.44 8.27 8.12
C GLU A 98 -13.97 8.59 8.35
N GLY A 99 -13.39 9.39 7.48
CA GLY A 99 -12.02 9.84 7.61
C GLY A 99 -11.68 10.99 6.69
N SER A 100 -10.48 11.49 6.86
CA SER A 100 -9.90 12.52 6.00
C SER A 100 -8.45 12.17 5.69
N GLY A 101 -8.01 12.57 4.51
CA GLY A 101 -6.67 12.32 4.07
C GLY A 101 -6.18 13.41 3.11
N TYR A 102 -4.89 13.38 2.86
CA TYR A 102 -4.27 14.28 1.90
C TYR A 102 -3.14 13.57 1.17
N TRP A 103 -2.90 13.98 -0.04
CA TRP A 103 -1.68 13.74 -0.77
C TRP A 103 -0.88 15.03 -0.88
N ARG A 104 0.42 14.91 -0.70
CA ARG A 104 1.34 16.03 -0.84
C ARG A 104 2.49 15.59 -1.74
N TYR A 105 2.81 16.46 -2.67
CA TYR A 105 3.84 16.31 -3.68
C TYR A 105 4.87 17.40 -3.41
N VAL A 106 6.03 17.00 -2.92
CA VAL A 106 7.10 17.93 -2.55
C VAL A 106 8.26 17.71 -3.50
N PRO A 107 8.61 18.71 -4.34
CA PRO A 107 9.83 18.63 -5.14
C PRO A 107 11.05 18.39 -4.25
N ASP A 108 11.92 17.45 -4.64
CA ASP A 108 13.10 17.05 -3.86
C ASP A 108 14.23 16.62 -4.80
N GLY A 109 15.05 17.58 -5.20
CA GLY A 109 16.16 17.36 -6.13
C GLY A 109 15.68 16.87 -7.50
N ASP A 110 16.09 15.65 -7.88
CA ASP A 110 15.77 14.99 -9.14
C ASP A 110 14.44 14.22 -9.11
N GLY A 111 13.63 14.41 -8.09
CA GLY A 111 12.38 13.67 -7.92
C GLY A 111 11.38 14.39 -7.03
N ILE A 112 10.38 13.64 -6.61
CA ILE A 112 9.26 14.11 -5.81
C ILE A 112 9.13 13.22 -4.59
N ARG A 113 9.03 13.80 -3.41
CA ARG A 113 8.54 13.13 -2.23
C ARG A 113 7.02 13.13 -2.27
N PHE A 114 6.47 11.99 -2.64
CA PHE A 114 5.03 11.76 -2.66
C PHE A 114 4.60 11.14 -1.34
N LEU A 115 3.75 11.84 -0.60
CA LEU A 115 3.35 11.39 0.72
C LEU A 115 1.85 11.52 0.95
N THR A 116 1.33 10.64 1.79
CA THR A 116 -0.03 10.69 2.29
C THR A 116 -0.06 10.65 3.81
N GLY A 117 -0.98 11.40 4.36
CA GLY A 117 -1.41 11.24 5.74
C GLY A 117 -2.92 11.11 5.74
N TYR A 118 -3.44 10.12 6.45
CA TYR A 118 -4.87 10.00 6.64
C TYR A 118 -5.22 9.49 8.03
N ASP A 119 -6.34 9.98 8.52
CA ASP A 119 -6.92 9.63 9.80
C ASP A 119 -8.38 9.25 9.58
N TYR A 120 -8.87 8.30 10.36
CA TYR A 120 -10.24 7.80 10.25
C TYR A 120 -10.75 7.33 11.61
N ARG A 121 -12.07 7.30 11.71
CA ARG A 121 -12.76 6.77 12.88
C ARG A 121 -13.17 5.32 12.61
N PRO A 122 -12.67 4.35 13.40
CA PRO A 122 -13.13 2.98 13.29
C PRO A 122 -14.57 2.84 13.76
N ARG A 123 -15.29 1.91 13.14
CA ARG A 123 -16.66 1.51 13.52
C ARG A 123 -16.58 0.40 14.60
N TRP A 124 -17.71 0.02 15.17
CA TRP A 124 -17.88 -1.06 16.14
C TRP A 124 -17.24 -0.79 17.52
N GLY A 125 -17.11 0.46 17.93
CA GLY A 125 -16.70 0.84 19.28
C GLY A 125 -15.35 0.25 19.70
N ALA A 126 -15.27 -0.28 20.92
CA ALA A 126 -14.03 -0.82 21.49
C ALA A 126 -13.49 -2.03 20.70
N PHE A 127 -14.37 -2.93 20.24
CA PHE A 127 -13.98 -4.07 19.41
C PHE A 127 -13.36 -3.60 18.09
N GLY A 128 -13.99 -2.61 17.42
CA GLY A 128 -13.45 -2.03 16.20
C GLY A 128 -12.11 -1.34 16.41
N ALA A 129 -11.90 -0.68 17.55
CA ALA A 129 -10.62 -0.05 17.86
C ALA A 129 -9.49 -1.08 18.04
N VAL A 130 -9.78 -2.23 18.63
CA VAL A 130 -8.82 -3.34 18.77
C VAL A 130 -8.52 -3.96 17.39
N ALA A 131 -9.57 -4.28 16.62
CA ALA A 131 -9.42 -4.83 15.26
C ALA A 131 -8.67 -3.87 14.33
N ASP A 132 -8.89 -2.57 14.46
CA ASP A 132 -8.14 -1.55 13.75
C ASP A 132 -6.66 -1.59 14.09
N ARG A 133 -6.34 -1.55 15.37
CA ARG A 133 -4.95 -1.50 15.83
C ARG A 133 -4.15 -2.74 15.45
N LEU A 134 -4.74 -3.92 15.56
CA LEU A 134 -4.03 -5.19 15.37
C LEU A 134 -4.00 -5.65 13.91
N LEU A 135 -5.02 -5.34 13.12
CA LEU A 135 -5.18 -5.89 11.78
C LEU A 135 -5.35 -4.81 10.71
N PHE A 136 -6.40 -3.98 10.83
CA PHE A 136 -6.80 -3.11 9.72
C PHE A 136 -5.77 -2.01 9.44
N ARG A 137 -5.30 -1.33 10.46
CA ARG A 137 -4.29 -0.26 10.34
C ARG A 137 -2.95 -0.75 9.79
N PRO A 138 -2.37 -1.87 10.27
CA PRO A 138 -1.17 -2.48 9.66
C PRO A 138 -1.38 -2.88 8.20
N LEU A 139 -2.54 -3.49 7.87
CA LEU A 139 -2.89 -3.90 6.52
C LEU A 139 -3.05 -2.70 5.59
N MET A 140 -3.79 -1.67 6.01
CA MET A 140 -3.95 -0.43 5.24
C MET A 140 -2.63 0.29 5.01
N GLY A 141 -1.77 0.35 6.03
CA GLY A 141 -0.43 0.91 5.90
C GLY A 141 0.45 0.12 4.93
N TRP A 142 0.36 -1.21 4.96
CA TRP A 142 1.05 -2.08 4.01
C TRP A 142 0.50 -1.90 2.59
N ALA A 143 -0.82 -1.94 2.41
CA ALA A 143 -1.46 -1.80 1.11
C ALA A 143 -1.14 -0.45 0.46
N THR A 144 -1.19 0.65 1.23
CA THR A 144 -0.82 1.99 0.75
C THR A 144 0.65 2.05 0.31
N ALA A 145 1.57 1.56 1.15
CA ALA A 145 2.99 1.56 0.83
C ALA A 145 3.33 0.68 -0.38
N TRP A 146 2.69 -0.48 -0.48
CA TRP A 146 2.85 -1.37 -1.64
C TRP A 146 2.31 -0.73 -2.93
N SER A 147 1.17 -0.03 -2.85
CA SER A 147 0.60 0.73 -3.96
C SER A 147 1.51 1.89 -4.40
N PHE A 148 2.10 2.61 -3.45
CA PHE A 148 3.04 3.69 -3.75
C PHE A 148 4.29 3.18 -4.47
N ASP A 149 4.82 2.02 -4.09
CA ASP A 149 5.96 1.43 -4.80
C ASP A 149 5.56 0.90 -6.19
N ARG A 150 4.30 0.44 -6.39
CA ARG A 150 3.77 0.14 -7.74
C ARG A 150 3.73 1.38 -8.62
N LEU A 151 3.22 2.49 -8.09
CA LEU A 151 3.18 3.77 -8.81
C LEU A 151 4.59 4.24 -9.17
N ARG A 152 5.54 4.13 -8.22
CA ARG A 152 6.95 4.44 -8.45
C ARG A 152 7.55 3.60 -9.59
N LEU A 153 7.32 2.28 -9.59
CA LEU A 153 7.79 1.40 -10.66
C LEU A 153 7.18 1.75 -12.02
N TRP A 154 5.93 2.19 -12.03
CA TRP A 154 5.29 2.62 -13.25
C TRP A 154 5.90 3.89 -13.81
N LEU A 155 6.12 4.90 -12.98
CA LEU A 155 6.69 6.19 -13.36
C LEU A 155 8.18 6.11 -13.69
N GLU A 156 8.99 5.45 -12.84
CA GLU A 156 10.44 5.42 -13.01
C GLU A 156 10.94 4.42 -14.05
N ARG A 157 10.20 3.32 -14.25
CA ARG A 157 10.65 2.18 -15.06
C ARG A 157 9.69 1.75 -16.16
N GLY A 158 8.55 2.42 -16.31
CA GLY A 158 7.53 2.02 -17.26
C GLY A 158 6.86 0.67 -16.96
N ILE A 159 7.11 0.06 -15.78
CA ILE A 159 6.50 -1.20 -15.39
C ILE A 159 5.05 -0.93 -14.99
N THR A 160 4.11 -1.33 -15.84
CA THR A 160 2.68 -1.09 -15.58
C THR A 160 2.23 -1.71 -14.26
N PRO A 161 1.21 -1.15 -13.59
CA PRO A 161 0.72 -1.68 -12.33
C PRO A 161 0.29 -3.15 -12.41
N GLU A 162 -0.27 -3.58 -13.53
CA GLU A 162 -0.69 -4.96 -13.79
C GLU A 162 0.53 -5.88 -13.88
N ARG A 163 1.58 -5.45 -14.59
CA ARG A 163 2.84 -6.19 -14.69
C ARG A 163 3.56 -6.27 -13.34
N ALA A 164 3.59 -5.17 -12.60
CA ALA A 164 4.17 -5.15 -11.26
C ALA A 164 3.46 -6.13 -10.31
N ARG A 165 2.12 -6.23 -10.37
CA ARG A 165 1.35 -7.22 -9.63
C ARG A 165 1.69 -8.64 -10.04
N LEU A 166 1.81 -8.90 -11.34
CA LEU A 166 2.20 -10.23 -11.84
C LEU A 166 3.61 -10.60 -11.35
N ASN A 167 4.58 -9.70 -11.45
CA ASN A 167 5.94 -9.91 -10.94
C ASN A 167 5.92 -10.29 -9.45
N TRP A 168 5.09 -9.59 -8.65
CA TRP A 168 4.95 -9.87 -7.23
C TRP A 168 4.36 -11.25 -6.96
N LEU A 169 3.28 -11.63 -7.66
CA LEU A 169 2.66 -12.96 -7.54
C LEU A 169 3.62 -14.06 -7.97
N THR A 170 4.34 -13.87 -9.07
CA THR A 170 5.33 -14.83 -9.57
C THR A 170 6.49 -15.00 -8.58
N GLU A 171 7.03 -13.90 -8.05
CA GLU A 171 8.10 -13.97 -7.04
C GLU A 171 7.61 -14.68 -5.78
N LEU A 172 6.39 -14.42 -5.34
CA LEU A 172 5.79 -15.08 -4.17
C LEU A 172 5.60 -16.58 -4.43
N ALA A 173 5.09 -16.96 -5.61
CA ALA A 173 4.89 -18.35 -5.99
C ALA A 173 6.24 -19.13 -6.08
N VAL A 174 7.27 -18.53 -6.67
CA VAL A 174 8.61 -19.12 -6.73
C VAL A 174 9.20 -19.32 -5.33
N ARG A 175 9.08 -18.31 -4.46
CA ARG A 175 9.55 -18.42 -3.07
C ARG A 175 8.80 -19.53 -2.30
N ALA A 176 7.48 -19.59 -2.45
CA ALA A 176 6.66 -20.62 -1.83
C ALA A 176 7.04 -22.02 -2.34
N LEU A 177 7.28 -22.17 -3.65
CA LEU A 177 7.70 -23.43 -4.23
C LEU A 177 9.09 -23.86 -3.70
N VAL A 178 10.06 -22.94 -3.66
CA VAL A 178 11.39 -23.22 -3.09
C VAL A 178 11.27 -23.69 -1.64
N ILE A 179 10.48 -22.98 -0.82
CA ILE A 179 10.26 -23.36 0.59
C ILE A 179 9.63 -24.76 0.66
N ALA A 180 8.57 -25.02 -0.11
CA ALA A 180 7.89 -26.31 -0.09
C ALA A 180 8.83 -27.46 -0.48
N VAL A 181 9.57 -27.33 -1.59
CA VAL A 181 10.53 -28.33 -2.05
C VAL A 181 11.64 -28.58 -1.03
N CYS A 182 12.22 -27.50 -0.49
CA CYS A 182 13.29 -27.62 0.51
C CYS A 182 12.79 -28.23 1.83
N CYS A 183 11.60 -27.86 2.30
CA CYS A 183 11.03 -28.45 3.52
C CYS A 183 10.69 -29.92 3.32
N THR A 184 10.18 -30.31 2.14
CA THR A 184 9.94 -31.73 1.80
C THR A 184 11.25 -32.51 1.77
N GLY A 185 12.30 -31.94 1.16
CA GLY A 185 13.62 -32.53 1.13
C GLY A 185 14.23 -32.75 2.52
N LEU A 186 14.12 -31.75 3.40
CA LEU A 186 14.56 -31.84 4.80
C LEU A 186 13.77 -32.89 5.58
N GLY A 187 12.46 -33.00 5.37
CA GLY A 187 11.61 -34.03 5.99
C GLY A 187 11.99 -35.42 5.53
N LEU A 188 12.20 -35.64 4.23
CA LEU A 188 12.60 -36.91 3.66
C LEU A 188 13.98 -37.33 4.18
N GLU A 189 14.95 -36.41 4.22
CA GLU A 189 16.28 -36.66 4.72
C GLU A 189 16.29 -37.08 6.20
N SER A 190 15.51 -36.36 7.04
CA SER A 190 15.38 -36.71 8.45
C SER A 190 14.79 -38.12 8.65
N THR A 191 13.79 -38.50 7.83
CA THR A 191 13.20 -39.83 7.84
C THR A 191 14.21 -40.91 7.42
N LEU A 192 14.98 -40.66 6.35
CA LEU A 192 16.00 -41.60 5.86
C LEU A 192 17.14 -41.82 6.87
N ARG A 193 17.54 -40.78 7.63
CA ARG A 193 18.54 -40.88 8.70
C ARG A 193 18.07 -41.78 9.85
N LEU A 194 16.77 -41.84 10.12
CA LEU A 194 16.21 -42.76 11.13
C LEU A 194 16.27 -44.23 10.67
N LEU A 195 16.37 -44.51 9.35
CA LEU A 195 16.39 -45.83 8.77
C LEU A 195 17.82 -46.44 8.62
N GLY A 196 18.87 -45.63 8.81
CA GLY A 196 20.25 -46.12 8.78
C GLY A 196 21.33 -45.03 8.64
N PRO A 197 22.59 -45.32 9.02
CA PRO A 197 23.69 -44.38 8.93
C PRO A 197 24.16 -44.20 7.48
N TYR A 198 24.14 -42.98 6.96
CA TYR A 198 24.67 -42.63 5.64
C TYR A 198 26.13 -42.19 5.71
N ALA A 199 26.84 -42.39 4.59
CA ALA A 199 28.20 -41.94 4.38
C ALA A 199 28.36 -40.43 4.56
N ALA A 200 29.22 -40.04 5.44
CA ALA A 200 29.25 -38.85 6.25
C ALA A 200 29.31 -37.44 5.62
N PRO A 201 30.04 -37.04 4.59
CA PRO A 201 30.12 -35.61 4.25
C PRO A 201 28.87 -35.07 3.52
N LEU A 202 28.24 -35.80 2.62
CA LEU A 202 27.02 -35.40 1.92
C LEU A 202 25.81 -35.29 2.88
N ALA A 203 25.79 -36.12 3.92
CA ALA A 203 24.72 -36.16 4.89
C ALA A 203 24.53 -34.83 5.69
N TYR A 204 25.56 -34.00 5.78
CA TYR A 204 25.49 -32.70 6.44
C TYR A 204 25.40 -31.54 5.47
N LEU A 205 25.92 -31.65 4.25
CA LEU A 205 25.93 -30.59 3.25
C LEU A 205 24.52 -30.34 2.68
N CYS A 206 23.75 -31.40 2.42
CA CYS A 206 22.44 -31.32 1.83
C CYS A 206 21.43 -30.54 2.71
N PRO A 207 21.23 -30.88 4.01
CA PRO A 207 20.34 -30.12 4.86
C PRO A 207 20.79 -28.69 5.08
N LEU A 208 22.09 -28.41 5.11
CA LEU A 208 22.61 -27.07 5.19
C LEU A 208 22.21 -26.26 3.95
N LEU A 209 22.39 -26.76 2.75
CA LEU A 209 22.03 -26.12 1.50
C LEU A 209 20.51 -25.86 1.41
N LEU A 210 19.68 -26.82 1.79
CA LEU A 210 18.24 -26.71 1.82
C LEU A 210 17.80 -25.62 2.82
N THR A 211 18.41 -25.59 4.01
CA THR A 211 18.13 -24.58 5.02
C THR A 211 18.54 -23.18 4.53
N VAL A 212 19.70 -23.04 3.90
CA VAL A 212 20.16 -21.77 3.31
C VAL A 212 19.18 -21.32 2.20
N ALA A 213 18.68 -22.24 1.38
CA ALA A 213 17.70 -21.92 0.34
C ALA A 213 16.37 -21.44 0.94
N VAL A 214 15.88 -22.06 2.01
CA VAL A 214 14.69 -21.59 2.74
C VAL A 214 14.93 -20.21 3.33
N CYS A 215 16.04 -19.98 4.00
CA CYS A 215 16.39 -18.68 4.55
C CYS A 215 16.49 -17.61 3.44
N ALA A 216 17.10 -17.95 2.31
CA ALA A 216 17.17 -17.04 1.16
C ALA A 216 15.77 -16.72 0.61
N ALA A 217 14.90 -17.73 0.47
CA ALA A 217 13.53 -17.52 0.00
C ALA A 217 12.70 -16.66 0.94
N LEU A 218 12.90 -16.75 2.25
CA LEU A 218 12.20 -15.95 3.27
C LEU A 218 12.74 -14.53 3.38
N PHE A 219 14.06 -14.34 3.41
CA PHE A 219 14.69 -13.08 3.84
C PHE A 219 15.30 -12.26 2.70
N LYS A 220 15.54 -12.84 1.52
CA LYS A 220 16.05 -12.07 0.37
C LYS A 220 15.11 -10.93 0.02
N THR A 221 15.71 -9.77 -0.26
CA THR A 221 14.94 -8.57 -0.66
C THR A 221 14.14 -8.85 -1.94
N PRO A 222 12.88 -8.33 -2.09
CA PRO A 222 12.14 -8.40 -3.33
C PRO A 222 12.92 -7.83 -4.51
N LEU A 223 12.75 -8.46 -5.67
CA LEU A 223 13.40 -8.03 -6.91
C LEU A 223 13.08 -6.55 -7.20
N SER A 224 13.99 -5.90 -7.89
CA SER A 224 13.86 -4.47 -8.20
C SER A 224 12.67 -4.13 -9.11
N CYS A 225 12.10 -5.11 -9.81
CA CYS A 225 10.88 -4.99 -10.63
C CYS A 225 9.59 -5.41 -9.91
N THR A 226 9.71 -5.81 -8.65
CA THR A 226 8.59 -6.26 -7.80
C THR A 226 8.27 -5.20 -6.76
N PRO A 227 7.01 -4.79 -6.60
CA PRO A 227 6.64 -3.77 -5.61
C PRO A 227 6.82 -4.29 -4.18
N ALA A 228 7.32 -3.42 -3.31
CA ALA A 228 7.63 -3.77 -1.93
C ALA A 228 7.34 -2.63 -0.96
N ALA A 229 6.37 -2.82 -0.08
CA ALA A 229 5.94 -1.83 0.91
C ALA A 229 7.09 -1.29 1.81
N ARG A 230 8.15 -2.06 2.02
CA ARG A 230 9.31 -1.66 2.83
C ARG A 230 10.20 -0.60 2.17
N ARG A 231 10.00 -0.27 0.88
CA ARG A 231 10.71 0.83 0.21
C ARG A 231 10.11 2.19 0.51
N CYS A 232 8.94 2.22 1.15
CA CYS A 232 8.29 3.45 1.59
C CYS A 232 8.52 3.71 3.07
N LEU A 233 8.64 4.97 3.44
CA LEU A 233 8.66 5.39 4.83
C LEU A 233 7.25 5.32 5.40
N ARG A 234 7.11 4.75 6.59
CA ARG A 234 5.83 4.62 7.31
C ARG A 234 5.73 5.50 8.56
N ARG A 235 6.78 6.27 8.81
CA ARG A 235 6.83 7.26 9.90
C ARG A 235 7.40 8.55 9.34
N PRO A 236 6.83 9.70 9.68
CA PRO A 236 7.37 10.97 9.22
C PRO A 236 8.76 11.17 9.80
N PRO A 237 9.74 11.61 9.00
CA PRO A 237 11.10 11.91 9.48
C PRO A 237 11.14 13.10 10.44
N THR A 238 10.17 14.00 10.31
CA THR A 238 9.95 15.17 11.16
C THR A 238 8.45 15.29 11.48
N ARG A 239 8.08 16.18 12.41
CA ARG A 239 6.66 16.46 12.69
C ARG A 239 5.98 17.02 11.43
N VAL A 240 5.23 16.19 10.73
CA VAL A 240 4.43 16.60 9.56
C VAL A 240 3.06 17.06 10.07
N CYS A 241 2.77 18.34 9.88
CA CYS A 241 1.43 18.87 10.18
C CYS A 241 0.47 18.55 9.02
N ALA A 242 -0.74 18.11 9.35
CA ALA A 242 -1.82 17.99 8.39
C ALA A 242 -2.09 19.34 7.69
N PRO A 243 -2.42 19.35 6.39
CA PRO A 243 -2.70 20.58 5.67
C PRO A 243 -3.87 21.36 6.30
N ARG A 244 -3.77 22.68 6.32
CA ARG A 244 -4.89 23.54 6.75
C ARG A 244 -6.15 23.33 5.91
N LEU A 245 -6.01 22.89 4.68
CA LEU A 245 -7.09 22.55 3.78
C LEU A 245 -8.08 21.54 4.39
N LEU A 246 -7.61 20.60 5.21
CA LEU A 246 -8.48 19.65 5.92
C LEU A 246 -9.35 20.34 6.98
N ARG A 247 -8.93 21.48 7.53
CA ARG A 247 -9.71 22.23 8.52
C ARG A 247 -10.89 22.98 7.90
N THR A 248 -10.78 23.38 6.63
CA THR A 248 -11.89 24.06 5.92
C THR A 248 -13.04 23.11 5.63
N LEU A 249 -12.80 21.79 5.63
CA LEU A 249 -13.86 20.78 5.51
C LEU A 249 -14.60 20.51 6.82
N GLU A 250 -14.02 20.84 7.97
CA GLU A 250 -14.65 20.59 9.27
C GLU A 250 -15.81 21.54 9.56
N ASN A 251 -15.86 22.66 8.84
CA ASN A 251 -16.97 23.62 8.90
C ASN A 251 -17.43 23.97 7.48
N PRO A 252 -18.31 23.18 6.86
CA PRO A 252 -19.05 23.67 5.71
C PRO A 252 -19.98 24.80 6.23
N ARG A 253 -19.67 26.02 5.86
CA ARG A 253 -20.63 27.13 5.94
C ARG A 253 -21.64 26.98 4.83
#